data_65d3083b40fb133b2da4b9d39a69d5b2
#
_entry.id   65d3083b40fb133b2da4b9d39a69d5b2
#
_cell.length_a   1.000
_cell.length_b   1.000
_cell.length_c   1.000
_cell.angle_alpha   90.00
_cell.angle_beta   90.00
_cell.angle_gamma   90.00
#
_symmetry.space_group_name_H-M   'P 1'
#
loop_
_entity.id
_entity.type
_entity.pdbx_description
1 polymer ?
#
loop_
_entity_poly.entity_id
_entity_poly.type
_entity_poly.pdbx_seq_one_letter_code
_entity_poly.pdbx_strand_id
1 'polypeptide(L)'
;LEASLVLPLILFCTITVLFVSLYAYQKVYLQQIARAAAERLAFTWDNSHKDLVTGNFNPSETDGLYFRLTQNHVSDLFGKLFSNESAEIALPSGAASGDLVERKLAKSSDLLPQGVTGSAKFSNFMLDQQVEVKLHKAFHVSPVMSRWFKANQTGGSAVSHVVEPIELIRLTDITSTYFKTIKDRISPQKAREALAEPTQSDLSGPSITIKSERQAAAYLRSLVSGTEVILTTESGKSRTIDALDARGIGHQAFYSLTEAQLRLEQLPKDLELIHQGTQVKGVVWHFFKKDAGVKGLPSSAFRKELERKGIVVVIHN
;
A
#
# COMPACT_ATOMS: atom_id res chain seq x y z
N LEU A 1 -48.14 7.71 -55.81
CA LEU A 1 -46.96 8.58 -55.58
C LEU A 1 -46.78 8.94 -54.10
N GLU A 2 -47.82 9.20 -53.33
CA GLU A 2 -47.74 9.59 -51.93
C GLU A 2 -47.22 8.48 -51.03
N ALA A 3 -47.73 7.23 -51.17
CA ALA A 3 -47.30 6.11 -50.36
C ALA A 3 -45.83 5.73 -50.63
N SER A 4 -45.31 5.95 -51.84
CA SER A 4 -43.91 5.69 -52.23
C SER A 4 -42.92 6.61 -51.57
N LEU A 5 -43.29 7.81 -51.15
CA LEU A 5 -42.47 8.75 -50.42
C LEU A 5 -42.61 8.64 -48.89
N VAL A 6 -43.77 8.27 -48.40
CA VAL A 6 -44.07 8.16 -46.97
C VAL A 6 -43.32 6.96 -46.35
N LEU A 7 -43.27 5.82 -46.99
CA LEU A 7 -42.66 4.60 -46.47
C LEU A 7 -41.15 4.75 -46.27
N PRO A 8 -40.34 5.29 -47.19
CA PRO A 8 -38.93 5.55 -46.95
C PRO A 8 -38.67 6.57 -45.83
N LEU A 9 -39.53 7.59 -45.68
CA LEU A 9 -39.41 8.57 -44.63
C LEU A 9 -39.63 7.95 -43.25
N ILE A 10 -40.72 7.13 -43.11
CA ILE A 10 -40.97 6.41 -41.85
C ILE A 10 -39.76 5.47 -41.52
N LEU A 11 -39.28 4.73 -42.47
CA LEU A 11 -38.14 3.84 -42.30
C LEU A 11 -36.88 4.61 -41.88
N PHE A 12 -36.60 5.76 -42.49
CA PHE A 12 -35.49 6.63 -42.12
C PHE A 12 -35.66 7.15 -40.70
N CYS A 13 -36.83 7.63 -40.30
CA CYS A 13 -37.08 8.09 -38.95
C CYS A 13 -36.93 6.98 -37.91
N THR A 14 -37.43 5.78 -38.16
CA THR A 14 -37.30 4.65 -37.23
C THR A 14 -35.87 4.21 -37.07
N ILE A 15 -35.13 4.13 -38.15
CA ILE A 15 -33.66 3.80 -38.11
C ILE A 15 -32.89 4.88 -37.34
N THR A 16 -33.20 6.14 -37.54
CA THR A 16 -32.58 7.27 -36.84
C THR A 16 -32.83 7.19 -35.33
N VAL A 17 -34.05 6.92 -34.91
CA VAL A 17 -34.42 6.77 -33.49
C VAL A 17 -33.67 5.57 -32.88
N LEU A 18 -33.54 4.43 -33.58
CA LEU A 18 -32.80 3.28 -33.11
C LEU A 18 -31.32 3.62 -32.92
N PHE A 19 -30.69 4.33 -33.86
CA PHE A 19 -29.28 4.72 -33.73
C PHE A 19 -29.05 5.70 -32.57
N VAL A 20 -29.92 6.69 -32.40
CA VAL A 20 -29.85 7.62 -31.26
C VAL A 20 -29.97 6.87 -29.94
N SER A 21 -30.88 5.88 -29.88
CA SER A 21 -31.09 5.07 -28.69
C SER A 21 -29.84 4.21 -28.39
N LEU A 22 -29.22 3.58 -29.41
CA LEU A 22 -27.98 2.82 -29.24
C LEU A 22 -26.80 3.71 -28.80
N TYR A 23 -26.70 4.90 -29.40
CA TYR A 23 -25.68 5.86 -29.00
C TYR A 23 -25.84 6.30 -27.53
N ALA A 24 -27.07 6.65 -27.14
CA ALA A 24 -27.39 7.02 -25.76
C ALA A 24 -27.10 5.87 -24.77
N TYR A 25 -27.50 4.65 -25.12
CA TYR A 25 -27.21 3.45 -24.35
C TYR A 25 -25.70 3.26 -24.15
N GLN A 26 -24.92 3.32 -25.23
CA GLN A 26 -23.47 3.16 -25.15
C GLN A 26 -22.80 4.24 -24.32
N LYS A 27 -23.28 5.49 -24.42
CA LYS A 27 -22.77 6.61 -23.60
C LYS A 27 -23.04 6.38 -22.11
N VAL A 28 -24.26 6.00 -21.75
CA VAL A 28 -24.64 5.70 -20.36
C VAL A 28 -23.84 4.51 -19.83
N TYR A 29 -23.67 3.46 -20.63
CA TYR A 29 -22.90 2.29 -20.27
C TYR A 29 -21.43 2.62 -19.98
N LEU A 30 -20.78 3.41 -20.85
CA LEU A 30 -19.39 3.85 -20.62
C LEU A 30 -19.27 4.76 -19.39
N GLN A 31 -20.26 5.61 -19.16
CA GLN A 31 -20.31 6.46 -17.97
C GLN A 31 -20.37 5.63 -16.68
N GLN A 32 -21.18 4.56 -16.68
CA GLN A 32 -21.30 3.65 -15.53
C GLN A 32 -20.00 2.88 -15.29
N ILE A 33 -19.34 2.40 -16.34
CA ILE A 33 -18.04 1.70 -16.21
C ILE A 33 -16.97 2.66 -15.69
N ALA A 34 -16.88 3.87 -16.25
CA ALA A 34 -15.92 4.87 -15.80
C ALA A 34 -16.14 5.21 -14.32
N ARG A 35 -17.41 5.36 -13.91
CA ARG A 35 -17.77 5.61 -12.51
C ARG A 35 -17.38 4.44 -11.60
N ALA A 36 -17.75 3.22 -11.97
CA ALA A 36 -17.40 2.03 -11.19
C ALA A 36 -15.88 1.86 -11.08
N ALA A 37 -15.14 2.09 -12.16
CA ALA A 37 -13.68 2.01 -12.15
C ALA A 37 -13.07 3.09 -11.24
N ALA A 38 -13.51 4.35 -11.33
CA ALA A 38 -13.02 5.44 -10.49
C ALA A 38 -13.32 5.20 -8.99
N GLU A 39 -14.56 4.79 -8.65
CA GLU A 39 -14.98 4.51 -7.28
C GLU A 39 -14.20 3.33 -6.68
N ARG A 40 -13.98 2.25 -7.45
CA ARG A 40 -13.22 1.08 -6.99
C ARG A 40 -11.74 1.37 -6.82
N LEU A 41 -11.14 2.11 -7.74
CA LEU A 41 -9.75 2.57 -7.58
C LEU A 41 -9.59 3.44 -6.34
N ALA A 42 -10.50 4.40 -6.12
CA ALA A 42 -10.47 5.26 -4.94
C ALA A 42 -10.66 4.47 -3.64
N PHE A 43 -11.55 3.48 -3.63
CA PHE A 43 -11.81 2.61 -2.47
C PHE A 43 -10.62 1.70 -2.12
N THR A 44 -9.90 1.20 -3.13
CA THR A 44 -8.74 0.31 -2.93
C THR A 44 -7.40 1.04 -2.91
N TRP A 45 -7.41 2.38 -2.88
CA TRP A 45 -6.20 3.19 -2.98
C TRP A 45 -5.24 3.00 -1.81
N ASP A 46 -5.74 2.64 -0.65
CA ASP A 46 -4.97 2.41 0.57
C ASP A 46 -4.00 1.22 0.47
N ASN A 47 -4.24 0.26 -0.43
CA ASN A 47 -3.35 -0.88 -0.62
C ASN A 47 -3.40 -1.41 -2.07
N SER A 48 -2.23 -1.43 -2.74
CA SER A 48 -2.11 -1.93 -4.12
C SER A 48 -2.38 -3.43 -4.27
N HIS A 49 -2.38 -4.19 -3.18
CA HIS A 49 -2.65 -5.63 -3.18
C HIS A 49 -4.14 -5.97 -3.04
N LYS A 50 -5.00 -4.98 -2.78
CA LYS A 50 -6.45 -5.21 -2.73
C LYS A 50 -7.00 -5.59 -4.09
N ASP A 51 -7.89 -6.59 -4.10
CA ASP A 51 -8.72 -6.91 -5.27
C ASP A 51 -9.74 -5.80 -5.51
N LEU A 52 -9.88 -5.32 -6.75
CA LEU A 52 -10.77 -4.21 -7.09
C LEU A 52 -12.25 -4.55 -6.93
N VAL A 53 -12.64 -5.82 -7.03
CA VAL A 53 -14.05 -6.23 -6.99
C VAL A 53 -14.48 -6.53 -5.58
N THR A 54 -13.68 -7.30 -4.84
CA THR A 54 -14.02 -7.79 -3.50
C THR A 54 -13.44 -6.95 -2.37
N GLY A 55 -12.38 -6.17 -2.64
CA GLY A 55 -11.62 -5.46 -1.63
C GLY A 55 -10.71 -6.35 -0.77
N ASN A 56 -10.67 -7.66 -1.04
CA ASN A 56 -9.88 -8.62 -0.29
C ASN A 56 -8.38 -8.44 -0.57
N PHE A 57 -7.56 -8.66 0.43
CA PHE A 57 -6.10 -8.70 0.31
C PHE A 57 -5.50 -9.61 1.39
N ASN A 58 -4.28 -10.06 1.16
CA ASN A 58 -3.52 -10.78 2.16
C ASN A 58 -2.96 -9.79 3.19
N PRO A 59 -3.22 -9.94 4.50
CA PRO A 59 -2.73 -9.03 5.54
C PRO A 59 -1.21 -8.89 5.63
N SER A 60 -0.45 -9.82 5.06
CA SER A 60 1.01 -9.73 4.96
C SER A 60 1.49 -8.86 3.79
N GLU A 61 0.59 -8.50 2.86
CA GLU A 61 0.90 -7.75 1.64
C GLU A 61 0.27 -6.36 1.73
N THR A 62 1.08 -5.36 2.06
CA THR A 62 0.65 -3.96 2.16
C THR A 62 1.65 -3.05 1.48
N ASP A 63 1.21 -1.87 1.05
CA ASP A 63 2.05 -0.86 0.40
C ASP A 63 3.03 -0.15 1.34
N GLY A 64 3.11 -0.56 2.59
CA GLY A 64 3.91 0.13 3.59
C GLY A 64 3.19 1.30 4.28
N LEU A 65 3.66 1.62 5.49
CA LEU A 65 2.97 2.55 6.37
C LEU A 65 2.98 4.00 5.86
N TYR A 66 4.06 4.38 5.18
CA TYR A 66 4.32 5.76 4.75
C TYR A 66 4.33 5.94 3.24
N PHE A 67 3.78 4.99 2.45
CA PHE A 67 3.78 5.08 0.99
C PHE A 67 3.15 6.38 0.48
N ARG A 68 2.19 6.93 1.21
CA ARG A 68 1.53 8.19 0.86
C ARG A 68 2.47 9.39 0.88
N LEU A 69 3.50 9.35 1.73
CA LEU A 69 4.53 10.40 1.81
C LEU A 69 5.72 10.18 0.88
N THR A 70 5.96 8.94 0.49
CA THR A 70 7.18 8.54 -0.23
C THR A 70 6.95 8.17 -1.68
N GLN A 71 5.76 7.60 -2.02
CA GLN A 71 5.49 6.99 -3.31
C GLN A 71 4.17 7.44 -3.98
N ASN A 72 3.38 8.30 -3.33
CA ASN A 72 2.06 8.70 -3.83
C ASN A 72 2.12 10.05 -4.59
N HIS A 73 3.18 10.27 -5.37
CA HIS A 73 3.45 11.51 -6.11
C HIS A 73 3.33 12.79 -5.26
N VAL A 74 3.74 12.71 -4.00
CA VAL A 74 3.92 13.89 -3.16
C VAL A 74 5.39 14.28 -3.25
N SER A 75 5.78 14.97 -4.31
CA SER A 75 7.20 15.25 -4.56
C SER A 75 7.84 16.14 -3.52
N ASP A 76 7.05 16.96 -2.85
CA ASP A 76 7.60 17.94 -1.92
C ASP A 76 6.64 18.30 -0.76
N LEU A 77 6.17 17.30 -0.01
CA LEU A 77 5.37 17.58 1.20
C LEU A 77 6.10 18.53 2.17
N PHE A 78 7.43 18.46 2.15
CA PHE A 78 8.30 19.28 2.99
C PHE A 78 8.86 20.53 2.30
N GLY A 79 8.70 20.69 0.98
CA GLY A 79 9.26 21.81 0.21
C GLY A 79 8.24 22.67 -0.55
N LYS A 80 7.20 22.05 -1.09
CA LYS A 80 6.15 22.75 -1.86
C LYS A 80 4.77 22.28 -1.43
N LEU A 81 4.21 22.94 -0.44
CA LEU A 81 2.85 22.70 0.09
C LEU A 81 1.73 22.78 -0.97
N PHE A 82 2.03 23.10 -2.26
CA PHE A 82 1.04 23.38 -3.29
C PHE A 82 1.41 22.84 -4.68
N SER A 83 2.29 21.85 -4.80
CA SER A 83 2.52 21.21 -6.09
C SER A 83 1.41 20.23 -6.40
N ASN A 84 0.67 20.49 -7.47
CA ASN A 84 -0.32 19.57 -8.01
C ASN A 84 0.41 18.50 -8.83
N GLU A 85 0.65 17.34 -8.26
CA GLU A 85 1.23 16.23 -8.99
C GLU A 85 0.13 15.29 -9.48
N SER A 86 0.25 14.90 -10.72
CA SER A 86 -0.67 13.99 -11.37
C SER A 86 0.09 12.91 -12.14
N ALA A 87 -0.37 11.67 -12.01
CA ALA A 87 0.04 10.57 -12.87
C ALA A 87 -1.12 10.19 -13.78
N GLU A 88 -0.85 9.96 -15.06
CA GLU A 88 -1.85 9.52 -16.03
C GLU A 88 -1.31 8.35 -16.84
N ILE A 89 -2.11 7.32 -16.99
CA ILE A 89 -1.80 6.16 -17.82
C ILE A 89 -2.87 5.93 -18.87
N ALA A 90 -2.47 5.39 -20.01
CA ALA A 90 -3.41 4.93 -21.03
C ALA A 90 -4.02 3.58 -20.63
N LEU A 91 -5.29 3.37 -20.95
CA LEU A 91 -6.05 2.15 -20.69
C LEU A 91 -6.49 1.46 -22.00
N PRO A 92 -6.47 0.14 -22.07
CA PRO A 92 -5.94 -0.81 -21.09
C PRO A 92 -4.40 -0.76 -21.01
N SER A 93 -3.87 -0.84 -19.80
CA SER A 93 -2.43 -0.86 -19.55
C SER A 93 -2.00 -2.24 -19.07
N GLY A 94 -0.94 -2.78 -19.67
CA GLY A 94 -0.28 -4.02 -19.23
C GLY A 94 0.85 -3.76 -18.21
N ALA A 95 0.89 -2.58 -17.61
CA ALA A 95 2.04 -2.11 -16.83
C ALA A 95 2.20 -2.83 -15.50
N ALA A 96 3.02 -3.87 -15.49
CA ALA A 96 3.60 -4.43 -14.27
C ALA A 96 4.86 -3.68 -13.78
N SER A 97 5.37 -2.69 -14.54
CA SER A 97 6.71 -2.10 -14.38
C SER A 97 6.74 -0.59 -14.12
N GLY A 98 5.67 -0.02 -13.57
CA GLY A 98 5.61 1.42 -13.26
C GLY A 98 5.79 1.73 -11.77
N ASP A 99 5.78 3.01 -11.45
CA ASP A 99 5.67 3.51 -10.08
C ASP A 99 4.40 2.95 -9.38
N LEU A 100 4.36 3.01 -8.06
CA LEU A 100 3.23 2.48 -7.27
C LEU A 100 1.88 3.05 -7.73
N VAL A 101 1.83 4.35 -8.03
CA VAL A 101 0.61 5.02 -8.52
C VAL A 101 0.20 4.48 -9.88
N GLU A 102 1.14 4.32 -10.82
CA GLU A 102 0.86 3.76 -12.14
C GLU A 102 0.34 2.32 -12.05
N ARG A 103 0.93 1.51 -11.17
CA ARG A 103 0.47 0.14 -10.91
C ARG A 103 -0.95 0.11 -10.35
N LYS A 104 -1.28 1.02 -9.43
CA LYS A 104 -2.66 1.15 -8.90
C LYS A 104 -3.64 1.52 -9.99
N LEU A 105 -3.31 2.52 -10.81
CA LEU A 105 -4.15 2.93 -11.93
C LEU A 105 -4.34 1.82 -12.98
N ALA A 106 -3.27 1.07 -13.29
CA ALA A 106 -3.29 -0.02 -14.27
C ALA A 106 -4.28 -1.13 -13.96
N LYS A 107 -4.58 -1.36 -12.68
CA LYS A 107 -5.61 -2.33 -12.25
C LYS A 107 -7.01 -2.04 -12.80
N SER A 108 -7.32 -0.77 -13.10
CA SER A 108 -8.61 -0.45 -13.75
C SER A 108 -8.79 -1.15 -15.08
N SER A 109 -7.71 -1.61 -15.72
CA SER A 109 -7.76 -2.38 -16.95
C SER A 109 -8.56 -3.67 -16.82
N ASP A 110 -8.54 -4.29 -15.63
CA ASP A 110 -9.26 -5.54 -15.34
C ASP A 110 -10.79 -5.36 -15.31
N LEU A 111 -11.24 -4.13 -15.14
CA LEU A 111 -12.68 -3.78 -15.15
C LEU A 111 -13.19 -3.39 -16.54
N LEU A 112 -12.31 -3.24 -17.53
CA LEU A 112 -12.69 -2.73 -18.83
C LEU A 112 -13.20 -3.84 -19.76
N PRO A 113 -14.37 -3.66 -20.38
CA PRO A 113 -14.83 -4.53 -21.45
C PRO A 113 -13.94 -4.45 -22.69
N GLN A 114 -13.97 -5.48 -23.50
CA GLN A 114 -13.21 -5.51 -24.76
C GLN A 114 -13.58 -4.35 -25.69
N GLY A 115 -12.57 -3.75 -26.30
CA GLY A 115 -12.71 -2.65 -27.24
C GLY A 115 -13.02 -1.29 -26.60
N VAL A 116 -12.93 -1.17 -25.28
CA VAL A 116 -12.93 0.12 -24.55
C VAL A 116 -11.50 0.54 -24.34
N THR A 117 -11.19 1.80 -24.65
CA THR A 117 -9.90 2.43 -24.41
C THR A 117 -10.10 3.72 -23.62
N GLY A 118 -9.01 4.26 -23.06
CA GLY A 118 -9.15 5.50 -22.32
C GLY A 118 -7.89 5.90 -21.58
N SER A 119 -8.05 6.64 -20.49
CA SER A 119 -6.98 6.98 -19.55
C SER A 119 -7.50 6.95 -18.12
N ALA A 120 -6.60 6.64 -17.18
CA ALA A 120 -6.81 6.83 -15.77
C ALA A 120 -5.77 7.79 -15.22
N LYS A 121 -6.22 8.78 -14.47
CA LYS A 121 -5.41 9.85 -13.90
C LYS A 121 -5.60 9.90 -12.39
N PHE A 122 -4.51 9.96 -11.66
CA PHE A 122 -4.52 10.30 -10.24
C PHE A 122 -3.99 11.72 -10.05
N SER A 123 -4.68 12.50 -9.26
CA SER A 123 -4.28 13.85 -8.86
C SER A 123 -4.24 13.93 -7.35
N ASN A 124 -3.10 14.39 -6.83
CA ASN A 124 -2.91 14.55 -5.40
C ASN A 124 -2.66 16.03 -5.08
N PHE A 125 -3.61 16.63 -4.40
CA PHE A 125 -3.53 17.99 -3.90
C PHE A 125 -3.66 17.97 -2.38
N MET A 126 -2.70 17.35 -1.70
CA MET A 126 -2.53 17.25 -0.25
C MET A 126 -3.77 16.75 0.53
N LEU A 127 -4.86 17.50 0.52
CA LEU A 127 -6.13 17.17 1.20
C LEU A 127 -7.17 16.58 0.25
N ASP A 128 -6.99 16.75 -1.03
CA ASP A 128 -7.92 16.29 -2.07
C ASP A 128 -7.18 15.37 -3.05
N GLN A 129 -7.40 14.09 -2.86
CA GLN A 129 -6.87 13.06 -3.74
C GLN A 129 -8.00 12.53 -4.60
N GLN A 130 -7.80 12.60 -5.93
CA GLN A 130 -8.82 12.25 -6.91
C GLN A 130 -8.30 11.25 -7.92
N VAL A 131 -9.16 10.30 -8.26
CA VAL A 131 -8.98 9.38 -9.39
C VAL A 131 -9.98 9.74 -10.47
N GLU A 132 -9.49 10.12 -11.63
CA GLU A 132 -10.30 10.39 -12.84
C GLU A 132 -10.11 9.25 -13.83
N VAL A 133 -11.21 8.69 -14.33
CA VAL A 133 -11.21 7.67 -15.40
C VAL A 133 -11.99 8.19 -16.58
N LYS A 134 -11.34 8.25 -17.74
CA LYS A 134 -11.92 8.64 -19.03
C LYS A 134 -11.91 7.43 -19.95
N LEU A 135 -13.07 7.04 -20.45
CA LEU A 135 -13.23 5.89 -21.33
C LEU A 135 -13.83 6.29 -22.66
N HIS A 136 -13.38 5.63 -23.71
CA HIS A 136 -13.84 5.84 -25.07
C HIS A 136 -14.08 4.50 -25.74
N LYS A 137 -15.10 4.42 -26.58
CA LYS A 137 -15.36 3.27 -27.45
C LYS A 137 -15.77 3.75 -28.84
N ALA A 138 -15.21 3.11 -29.86
CA ALA A 138 -15.61 3.37 -31.22
C ALA A 138 -17.10 3.07 -31.41
N PHE A 139 -17.82 3.98 -32.03
CA PHE A 139 -19.21 3.80 -32.41
C PHE A 139 -19.28 3.64 -33.94
N HIS A 140 -19.50 2.40 -34.38
CA HIS A 140 -19.57 2.10 -35.79
C HIS A 140 -20.90 2.54 -36.35
N VAL A 141 -20.89 3.65 -37.05
CA VAL A 141 -22.04 4.21 -37.76
C VAL A 141 -21.88 3.89 -39.25
N SER A 142 -22.99 3.56 -39.94
CA SER A 142 -22.92 3.36 -41.37
C SER A 142 -22.40 4.62 -42.09
N PRO A 143 -21.73 4.51 -43.25
CA PRO A 143 -21.18 5.66 -43.97
C PRO A 143 -22.21 6.71 -44.34
N VAL A 144 -23.47 6.34 -44.49
CA VAL A 144 -24.57 7.25 -44.78
C VAL A 144 -24.89 8.10 -43.52
N MET A 145 -24.92 7.45 -42.36
CA MET A 145 -25.22 8.11 -41.10
C MET A 145 -24.05 8.96 -40.56
N SER A 146 -22.80 8.59 -40.86
CA SER A 146 -21.61 9.32 -40.45
C SER A 146 -21.54 10.74 -41.05
N ARG A 147 -22.19 10.96 -42.19
CA ARG A 147 -22.34 12.31 -42.78
C ARG A 147 -23.24 13.23 -41.96
N TRP A 148 -24.23 12.66 -41.27
CA TRP A 148 -25.23 13.39 -40.49
C TRP A 148 -24.86 13.47 -39.01
N PHE A 149 -24.28 12.40 -38.49
CA PHE A 149 -23.84 12.32 -37.10
C PHE A 149 -22.29 12.23 -37.07
N LYS A 150 -21.62 13.33 -36.78
CA LYS A 150 -20.14 13.37 -36.65
C LYS A 150 -19.63 12.61 -35.40
N ALA A 151 -20.41 11.69 -34.82
CA ALA A 151 -20.10 10.97 -33.62
C ALA A 151 -19.46 9.62 -33.94
N ASN A 152 -18.16 9.61 -34.19
CA ASN A 152 -17.41 8.37 -34.43
C ASN A 152 -16.99 7.65 -33.14
N GLN A 153 -17.17 8.28 -32.01
CA GLN A 153 -16.80 7.73 -30.71
C GLN A 153 -17.82 8.14 -29.66
N THR A 154 -18.05 7.25 -28.70
CA THR A 154 -18.78 7.55 -27.47
C THR A 154 -17.78 7.56 -26.32
N GLY A 155 -17.97 8.44 -25.33
CA GLY A 155 -17.11 8.52 -24.17
C GLY A 155 -17.90 8.68 -22.88
N GLY A 156 -17.28 8.26 -21.79
CA GLY A 156 -17.74 8.49 -20.43
C GLY A 156 -16.54 8.87 -19.55
N SER A 157 -16.75 9.73 -18.57
CA SER A 157 -15.72 10.11 -17.59
C SER A 157 -16.32 10.21 -16.20
N ALA A 158 -15.52 9.80 -15.21
CA ALA A 158 -15.91 9.90 -13.81
C ALA A 158 -14.70 10.26 -12.95
N VAL A 159 -14.97 10.98 -11.88
CA VAL A 159 -14.00 11.33 -10.85
C VAL A 159 -14.49 10.77 -9.53
N SER A 160 -13.59 10.19 -8.76
CA SER A 160 -13.86 9.72 -7.40
C SER A 160 -12.77 10.21 -6.46
N HIS A 161 -13.16 10.60 -5.24
CA HIS A 161 -12.23 11.06 -4.22
C HIS A 161 -11.76 9.88 -3.37
N VAL A 162 -10.47 9.88 -3.05
CA VAL A 162 -9.89 8.95 -2.09
C VAL A 162 -10.16 9.50 -0.69
N VAL A 163 -10.98 8.80 0.08
CA VAL A 163 -11.41 9.24 1.41
C VAL A 163 -10.73 8.39 2.48
N GLU A 164 -9.70 8.94 3.11
CA GLU A 164 -8.92 8.29 4.17
C GLU A 164 -8.78 9.21 5.39
N PRO A 165 -9.82 9.37 6.21
CA PRO A 165 -9.83 10.37 7.29
C PRO A 165 -8.78 10.12 8.37
N ILE A 166 -8.48 8.87 8.69
CA ILE A 166 -7.46 8.51 9.69
C ILE A 166 -6.07 8.89 9.20
N GLU A 167 -5.76 8.58 7.94
CA GLU A 167 -4.47 8.93 7.33
C GLU A 167 -4.31 10.44 7.16
N LEU A 168 -5.37 11.15 6.86
CA LEU A 168 -5.35 12.61 6.81
C LEU A 168 -4.94 13.22 8.15
N ILE A 169 -5.52 12.77 9.25
CA ILE A 169 -5.18 13.22 10.60
C ILE A 169 -3.71 12.91 10.89
N ARG A 170 -3.28 11.69 10.62
CA ARG A 170 -1.90 11.23 10.85
C ARG A 170 -0.88 12.00 10.01
N LEU A 171 -1.13 12.21 8.72
CA LEU A 171 -0.26 12.97 7.83
C LEU A 171 -0.17 14.44 8.27
N THR A 172 -1.27 15.02 8.71
CA THR A 172 -1.31 16.40 9.24
C THR A 172 -0.47 16.51 10.51
N ASP A 173 -0.57 15.55 11.42
CA ASP A 173 0.19 15.53 12.67
C ASP A 173 1.71 15.36 12.42
N ILE A 174 2.09 14.42 11.57
CA ILE A 174 3.50 14.22 11.15
C ILE A 174 4.05 15.48 10.51
N THR A 175 3.31 16.09 9.59
CA THR A 175 3.73 17.32 8.90
C THR A 175 3.88 18.48 9.90
N SER A 176 2.90 18.67 10.77
CA SER A 176 2.95 19.69 11.82
C SER A 176 4.15 19.51 12.75
N THR A 177 4.40 18.27 13.17
CA THR A 177 5.55 17.94 14.03
C THR A 177 6.88 18.21 13.32
N TYR A 178 6.99 17.84 12.04
CA TYR A 178 8.17 18.16 11.25
C TYR A 178 8.44 19.66 11.20
N PHE A 179 7.45 20.46 10.80
CA PHE A 179 7.62 21.91 10.67
C PHE A 179 7.88 22.60 12.00
N LYS A 180 7.29 22.15 13.10
CA LYS A 180 7.48 22.76 14.41
C LYS A 180 8.80 22.39 15.09
N THR A 181 9.28 21.16 14.88
CA THR A 181 10.33 20.59 15.74
C THR A 181 11.58 20.16 14.99
N ILE A 182 11.46 19.75 13.72
CA ILE A 182 12.50 18.98 13.03
C ILE A 182 13.12 19.73 11.86
N LYS A 183 12.39 20.62 11.16
CA LYS A 183 12.83 21.26 9.89
C LYS A 183 14.19 21.94 9.96
N ASP A 184 14.55 22.49 11.11
CA ASP A 184 15.81 23.20 11.29
C ASP A 184 16.99 22.25 11.58
N ARG A 185 16.71 20.97 11.84
CA ARG A 185 17.71 19.94 12.18
C ARG A 185 17.90 18.91 11.05
N ILE A 186 16.84 18.61 10.30
CA ILE A 186 16.84 17.58 9.27
C ILE A 186 16.23 18.17 8.00
N SER A 187 16.96 18.06 6.87
CA SER A 187 16.44 18.50 5.56
C SER A 187 15.21 17.67 5.14
N PRO A 188 14.32 18.24 4.32
CA PRO A 188 13.14 17.53 3.80
C PRO A 188 13.48 16.20 3.11
N GLN A 189 14.58 16.15 2.36
CA GLN A 189 15.05 14.94 1.68
C GLN A 189 15.41 13.84 2.68
N LYS A 190 16.20 14.16 3.70
CA LYS A 190 16.57 13.20 4.75
C LYS A 190 15.36 12.73 5.58
N ALA A 191 14.39 13.62 5.82
CA ALA A 191 13.15 13.23 6.49
C ALA A 191 12.32 12.25 5.63
N ARG A 192 12.27 12.47 4.32
CA ARG A 192 11.62 11.56 3.36
C ARG A 192 12.32 10.20 3.29
N GLU A 193 13.64 10.18 3.20
CA GLU A 193 14.45 8.95 3.21
C GLU A 193 14.24 8.14 4.49
N ALA A 194 14.13 8.82 5.63
CA ALA A 194 13.86 8.17 6.92
C ALA A 194 12.44 7.57 7.03
N LEU A 195 11.48 8.06 6.24
CA LEU A 195 10.12 7.55 6.18
C LEU A 195 9.94 6.51 5.07
N ALA A 196 10.89 6.43 4.11
CA ALA A 196 10.87 5.39 3.09
C ALA A 196 11.15 4.04 3.76
N GLU A 197 10.25 3.08 3.55
CA GLU A 197 10.51 1.72 3.96
C GLU A 197 11.63 1.13 3.09
N PRO A 198 12.57 0.38 3.67
CA PRO A 198 13.54 -0.36 2.87
C PRO A 198 12.77 -1.31 1.95
N THR A 199 13.04 -1.22 0.67
CA THR A 199 12.47 -2.12 -0.33
C THR A 199 12.74 -3.57 0.10
N GLN A 200 11.70 -4.39 0.21
CA GLN A 200 11.84 -5.79 0.64
C GLN A 200 12.78 -6.62 -0.25
N SER A 201 13.13 -6.12 -1.43
CA SER A 201 14.08 -6.74 -2.35
C SER A 201 15.52 -6.83 -1.81
N ASP A 202 15.90 -6.01 -0.84
CA ASP A 202 17.28 -6.01 -0.29
C ASP A 202 17.45 -6.90 0.95
N LEU A 203 16.38 -7.52 1.43
CA LEU A 203 16.43 -8.51 2.51
C LEU A 203 16.83 -9.91 2.02
N SER A 204 17.08 -10.10 0.74
CA SER A 204 17.76 -11.29 0.22
C SER A 204 19.28 -11.17 0.44
N GLY A 205 19.69 -10.90 1.65
CA GLY A 205 21.03 -11.22 2.09
C GLY A 205 21.29 -12.72 1.88
N PRO A 206 22.52 -13.17 1.74
CA PRO A 206 22.83 -14.58 1.55
C PRO A 206 22.07 -15.36 2.62
N SER A 207 21.34 -16.41 2.24
CA SER A 207 20.59 -17.26 3.15
C SER A 207 21.54 -17.82 4.19
N ILE A 208 21.59 -17.15 5.35
CA ILE A 208 22.49 -17.58 6.44
C ILE A 208 21.75 -18.70 7.16
N THR A 209 22.26 -19.91 6.97
CA THR A 209 21.75 -21.06 7.71
C THR A 209 22.20 -20.95 9.16
N ILE A 210 21.29 -20.54 10.02
CA ILE A 210 21.53 -20.45 11.47
C ILE A 210 21.34 -21.82 12.08
N LYS A 211 22.41 -22.33 12.72
CA LYS A 211 22.41 -23.67 13.35
C LYS A 211 22.54 -23.65 14.87
N SER A 212 22.71 -22.47 15.46
CA SER A 212 22.85 -22.31 16.91
C SER A 212 22.39 -20.94 17.38
N GLU A 213 22.04 -20.84 18.66
CA GLU A 213 21.66 -19.57 19.32
C GLU A 213 22.78 -18.53 19.26
N ARG A 214 24.04 -18.98 19.41
CA ARG A 214 25.21 -18.10 19.28
C ARG A 214 25.33 -17.48 17.87
N GLN A 215 25.04 -18.25 16.83
CA GLN A 215 25.02 -17.73 15.45
C GLN A 215 23.85 -16.77 15.25
N ALA A 216 22.68 -17.06 15.82
CA ALA A 216 21.52 -16.19 15.79
C ALA A 216 21.81 -14.84 16.46
N ALA A 217 22.41 -14.85 17.64
CA ALA A 217 22.83 -13.65 18.36
C ALA A 217 23.90 -12.85 17.58
N ALA A 218 24.89 -13.51 16.98
CA ALA A 218 25.89 -12.85 16.14
C ALA A 218 25.27 -12.21 14.90
N TYR A 219 24.33 -12.89 14.25
CA TYR A 219 23.55 -12.35 13.14
C TYR A 219 22.74 -11.11 13.55
N LEU A 220 22.06 -11.16 14.69
CA LEU A 220 21.33 -9.99 15.20
C LEU A 220 22.25 -8.81 15.46
N ARG A 221 23.40 -9.01 16.07
CA ARG A 221 24.39 -7.94 16.28
C ARG A 221 24.80 -7.25 14.99
N SER A 222 25.01 -8.03 13.93
CA SER A 222 25.34 -7.47 12.62
C SER A 222 24.13 -6.75 11.98
N LEU A 223 22.93 -7.31 12.13
CA LEU A 223 21.71 -6.78 11.52
C LEU A 223 21.30 -5.43 12.11
N VAL A 224 21.38 -5.28 13.44
CA VAL A 224 20.96 -4.05 14.14
C VAL A 224 22.13 -3.14 14.51
N SER A 225 23.36 -3.49 14.13
CA SER A 225 24.60 -2.82 14.53
C SER A 225 24.68 -2.63 16.05
N GLY A 226 24.17 -3.63 16.79
CA GLY A 226 24.08 -3.61 18.25
C GLY A 226 25.24 -4.35 18.92
N THR A 227 25.37 -4.14 20.22
CA THR A 227 26.37 -4.79 21.07
C THR A 227 25.71 -5.66 22.13
N GLU A 228 26.39 -6.76 22.51
CA GLU A 228 25.96 -7.58 23.62
C GLU A 228 26.19 -6.83 24.94
N VAL A 229 25.17 -6.79 25.82
CA VAL A 229 25.23 -6.09 27.09
C VAL A 229 24.61 -6.96 28.18
N ILE A 230 25.23 -6.98 29.36
CA ILE A 230 24.67 -7.63 30.54
C ILE A 230 24.07 -6.53 31.43
N LEU A 231 22.76 -6.63 31.67
CA LEU A 231 22.00 -5.70 32.49
C LEU A 231 21.52 -6.36 33.75
N THR A 232 21.30 -5.57 34.80
CA THR A 232 20.71 -6.03 36.05
C THR A 232 19.28 -5.52 36.13
N THR A 233 18.35 -6.43 36.35
CA THR A 233 16.94 -6.11 36.54
C THR A 233 16.69 -5.50 37.91
N GLU A 234 15.52 -4.92 38.13
CA GLU A 234 15.13 -4.32 39.42
C GLU A 234 15.15 -5.33 40.55
N SER A 235 14.78 -6.58 40.25
CA SER A 235 14.88 -7.71 41.20
C SER A 235 16.30 -8.21 41.46
N GLY A 236 17.34 -7.57 40.93
CA GLY A 236 18.74 -7.95 41.09
C GLY A 236 19.20 -9.13 40.23
N LYS A 237 18.37 -9.58 39.27
CA LYS A 237 18.71 -10.69 38.37
C LYS A 237 19.52 -10.19 37.18
N SER A 238 20.52 -10.93 36.77
CA SER A 238 21.27 -10.64 35.55
C SER A 238 20.49 -11.05 34.30
N ARG A 239 20.55 -10.20 33.28
CA ARG A 239 19.96 -10.42 31.94
C ARG A 239 20.96 -10.04 30.86
N THR A 240 21.37 -10.98 30.04
CA THR A 240 22.16 -10.71 28.85
C THR A 240 21.22 -10.31 27.71
N ILE A 241 21.47 -9.16 27.11
CA ILE A 241 20.81 -8.72 25.87
C ILE A 241 21.73 -9.05 24.71
N ASP A 242 21.25 -9.84 23.76
CA ASP A 242 22.08 -10.34 22.64
C ASP A 242 22.57 -9.23 21.71
N ALA A 243 21.75 -8.20 21.50
CA ALA A 243 22.14 -6.98 20.80
C ALA A 243 21.33 -5.79 21.33
N LEU A 244 22.02 -4.79 21.89
CA LEU A 244 21.43 -3.50 22.24
C LEU A 244 21.76 -2.51 21.12
N ASP A 245 20.75 -1.94 20.47
CA ASP A 245 20.93 -0.97 19.40
C ASP A 245 21.18 0.45 19.93
N ALA A 246 21.61 1.36 19.07
CA ALA A 246 21.90 2.77 19.42
C ALA A 246 20.66 3.55 19.91
N ARG A 247 19.43 3.03 19.70
CA ARG A 247 18.18 3.62 20.13
C ARG A 247 17.75 3.15 21.52
N GLY A 248 18.48 2.18 22.08
CA GLY A 248 18.14 1.57 23.36
C GLY A 248 17.11 0.45 23.24
N ILE A 249 16.96 -0.18 22.06
CA ILE A 249 16.12 -1.34 21.86
C ILE A 249 16.95 -2.59 22.05
N GLY A 250 16.51 -3.46 22.96
CA GLY A 250 17.13 -4.76 23.21
C GLY A 250 16.59 -5.83 22.28
N HIS A 251 17.46 -6.50 21.54
CA HIS A 251 17.13 -7.59 20.64
C HIS A 251 17.61 -8.92 21.24
N GLN A 252 16.71 -9.91 21.27
CA GLN A 252 16.96 -11.25 21.81
C GLN A 252 16.78 -12.30 20.74
N ALA A 253 17.74 -13.21 20.62
CA ALA A 253 17.73 -14.31 19.67
C ALA A 253 17.25 -15.61 20.33
N PHE A 254 16.24 -16.24 19.79
CA PHE A 254 15.74 -17.53 20.27
C PHE A 254 15.78 -18.58 19.16
N TYR A 255 16.54 -19.64 19.39
CA TYR A 255 16.70 -20.74 18.45
C TYR A 255 16.23 -22.08 19.00
N SER A 256 16.36 -22.31 20.31
CA SER A 256 16.15 -23.64 20.91
C SER A 256 15.33 -23.70 22.20
N LEU A 257 14.91 -22.58 22.75
CA LEU A 257 14.16 -22.53 24.02
C LEU A 257 12.67 -22.91 23.84
N THR A 258 12.10 -23.52 24.87
CA THR A 258 10.67 -23.82 24.93
C THR A 258 9.86 -22.60 25.41
N GLU A 259 8.60 -22.48 24.99
CA GLU A 259 7.71 -21.40 25.46
C GLU A 259 7.59 -21.34 26.98
N ALA A 260 7.60 -22.49 27.67
CA ALA A 260 7.52 -22.54 29.12
C ALA A 260 8.73 -21.88 29.78
N GLN A 261 9.95 -22.15 29.27
CA GLN A 261 11.18 -21.51 29.76
C GLN A 261 11.18 -20.01 29.47
N LEU A 262 10.74 -19.61 28.28
CA LEU A 262 10.66 -18.20 27.91
C LEU A 262 9.70 -17.43 28.83
N ARG A 263 8.54 -18.02 29.15
CA ARG A 263 7.54 -17.41 30.04
C ARG A 263 8.02 -17.28 31.49
N LEU A 264 8.70 -18.30 32.00
CA LEU A 264 9.08 -18.35 33.40
C LEU A 264 10.38 -17.61 33.69
N GLU A 265 11.34 -17.66 32.79
CA GLU A 265 12.71 -17.16 33.06
C GLU A 265 13.04 -15.87 32.34
N GLN A 266 12.65 -15.74 31.06
CA GLN A 266 13.13 -14.65 30.20
C GLN A 266 12.16 -13.46 30.21
N LEU A 267 10.87 -13.74 29.99
CA LEU A 267 9.82 -12.73 29.89
C LEU A 267 9.75 -11.80 31.13
N PRO A 268 9.80 -12.30 32.37
CA PRO A 268 9.76 -11.42 33.54
C PRO A 268 10.94 -10.46 33.59
N LYS A 269 12.15 -10.92 33.25
CA LYS A 269 13.35 -10.09 33.26
C LYS A 269 13.26 -8.97 32.20
N ASP A 270 12.81 -9.31 31.00
CA ASP A 270 12.67 -8.34 29.92
C ASP A 270 11.60 -7.29 30.22
N LEU A 271 10.48 -7.68 30.88
CA LEU A 271 9.46 -6.74 31.34
C LEU A 271 9.97 -5.82 32.45
N GLU A 272 10.76 -6.33 33.40
CA GLU A 272 11.40 -5.47 34.41
C GLU A 272 12.31 -4.41 33.76
N LEU A 273 13.12 -4.78 32.77
CA LEU A 273 13.99 -3.85 32.05
C LEU A 273 13.23 -2.79 31.27
N ILE A 274 12.10 -3.19 30.60
CA ILE A 274 11.22 -2.24 29.91
C ILE A 274 10.57 -1.28 30.93
N HIS A 275 10.14 -1.80 32.07
CA HIS A 275 9.50 -0.98 33.12
C HIS A 275 10.45 0.05 33.74
N GLN A 276 11.71 -0.33 33.96
CA GLN A 276 12.77 0.58 34.40
C GLN A 276 12.99 1.73 33.39
N GLY A 277 12.95 1.43 32.06
CA GLY A 277 13.06 2.39 30.98
C GLY A 277 14.36 3.19 30.89
N THR A 278 15.33 2.92 31.78
CA THR A 278 16.58 3.70 31.88
C THR A 278 17.63 3.23 30.88
N GLN A 279 17.80 1.91 30.74
CA GLN A 279 18.82 1.29 29.90
C GLN A 279 18.22 0.66 28.63
N VAL A 280 16.98 0.14 28.72
CA VAL A 280 16.25 -0.48 27.61
C VAL A 280 14.90 0.21 27.49
N LYS A 281 14.63 0.75 26.30
CA LYS A 281 13.35 1.44 25.96
C LYS A 281 12.30 0.51 25.37
N GLY A 282 12.72 -0.66 24.90
CA GLY A 282 11.84 -1.66 24.32
C GLY A 282 12.62 -2.94 24.03
N VAL A 283 11.92 -4.05 23.87
CA VAL A 283 12.52 -5.36 23.61
C VAL A 283 11.87 -6.00 22.39
N VAL A 284 12.69 -6.59 21.53
CA VAL A 284 12.30 -7.33 20.33
C VAL A 284 12.81 -8.76 20.47
N TRP A 285 11.90 -9.71 20.35
CA TRP A 285 12.22 -11.13 20.37
C TRP A 285 12.25 -11.68 18.96
N HIS A 286 13.43 -12.22 18.56
CA HIS A 286 13.68 -12.81 17.25
C HIS A 286 13.70 -14.33 17.36
N PHE A 287 12.75 -14.98 16.68
CA PHE A 287 12.67 -16.43 16.61
C PHE A 287 13.20 -16.93 15.29
N PHE A 288 14.13 -17.87 15.35
CA PHE A 288 14.76 -18.46 14.18
C PHE A 288 14.22 -19.86 13.95
N LYS A 289 13.76 -20.13 12.72
CA LYS A 289 13.23 -21.43 12.33
C LYS A 289 14.35 -22.47 12.29
N LYS A 290 14.15 -23.60 12.95
CA LYS A 290 15.02 -24.78 12.75
C LYS A 290 14.63 -25.48 11.46
N ASP A 291 15.66 -26.08 10.78
CA ASP A 291 15.49 -26.79 9.51
C ASP A 291 14.14 -27.51 9.36
N ALA A 292 13.46 -27.30 8.22
CA ALA A 292 12.29 -28.03 7.67
C ALA A 292 11.12 -28.35 8.60
N GLY A 293 11.02 -27.81 9.82
CA GLY A 293 9.96 -28.09 10.76
C GLY A 293 9.44 -26.87 11.51
N VAL A 294 8.21 -26.96 12.05
CA VAL A 294 7.55 -25.91 12.88
C VAL A 294 8.21 -25.76 14.26
N LYS A 295 9.20 -26.62 14.58
CA LYS A 295 9.89 -26.61 15.88
C LYS A 295 10.79 -25.38 16.01
N GLY A 296 10.56 -24.60 17.07
CA GLY A 296 11.35 -23.40 17.40
C GLY A 296 10.59 -22.08 17.19
N LEU A 297 9.38 -22.11 16.62
CA LEU A 297 8.55 -20.94 16.47
C LEU A 297 7.53 -20.82 17.63
N PRO A 298 7.23 -19.61 18.09
CA PRO A 298 6.23 -19.39 19.14
C PRO A 298 4.81 -19.66 18.61
N SER A 299 3.97 -20.25 19.46
CA SER A 299 2.55 -20.42 19.15
C SER A 299 1.85 -19.07 18.95
N SER A 300 0.74 -19.07 18.21
CA SER A 300 -0.05 -17.85 18.01
C SER A 300 -0.57 -17.24 19.32
N ALA A 301 -0.87 -18.08 20.30
CA ALA A 301 -1.28 -17.65 21.63
C ALA A 301 -0.14 -16.95 22.37
N PHE A 302 1.07 -17.49 22.31
CA PHE A 302 2.24 -16.91 22.96
C PHE A 302 2.67 -15.60 22.29
N ARG A 303 2.60 -15.50 20.97
CA ARG A 303 2.84 -14.23 20.25
C ARG A 303 1.91 -13.11 20.71
N LYS A 304 0.60 -13.40 20.77
CA LYS A 304 -0.40 -12.43 21.26
C LYS A 304 -0.18 -12.04 22.73
N GLU A 305 0.35 -12.95 23.53
CA GLU A 305 0.72 -12.66 24.92
C GLU A 305 1.89 -11.70 24.99
N LEU A 306 2.97 -11.94 24.22
CA LEU A 306 4.14 -11.06 24.12
C LEU A 306 3.77 -9.66 23.64
N GLU A 307 3.01 -9.57 22.56
CA GLU A 307 2.53 -8.29 22.01
C GLU A 307 1.72 -7.48 23.02
N ARG A 308 0.80 -8.15 23.76
CA ARG A 308 0.04 -7.49 24.84
C ARG A 308 0.92 -6.96 25.97
N LYS A 309 2.07 -7.57 26.20
CA LYS A 309 3.06 -7.14 27.19
C LYS A 309 4.09 -6.15 26.65
N GLY A 310 3.93 -5.68 25.42
CA GLY A 310 4.80 -4.68 24.82
C GLY A 310 6.10 -5.23 24.20
N ILE A 311 6.21 -6.54 23.99
CA ILE A 311 7.34 -7.17 23.34
C ILE A 311 7.03 -7.40 21.86
N VAL A 312 7.85 -6.86 20.99
CA VAL A 312 7.75 -7.08 19.54
C VAL A 312 8.31 -8.45 19.17
N VAL A 313 7.59 -9.18 18.32
CA VAL A 313 7.98 -10.53 17.87
C VAL A 313 8.35 -10.50 16.40
N VAL A 314 9.55 -10.96 16.08
CA VAL A 314 10.04 -11.12 14.71
C VAL A 314 10.37 -12.58 14.45
N ILE A 315 9.91 -13.12 13.32
CA ILE A 315 10.17 -14.50 12.90
C ILE A 315 11.08 -14.48 11.68
N HIS A 316 12.22 -15.16 11.79
CA HIS A 316 13.15 -15.37 10.69
C HIS A 316 12.89 -16.76 10.08
N ASN A 317 12.57 -16.78 8.78
CA ASN A 317 12.30 -17.99 7.99
C ASN A 317 13.55 -18.60 7.39
#